data_562fa7cabf8a3fa9698cf076bf9ea2ce
#
_entry.id   562fa7cabf8a3fa9698cf076bf9ea2ce
#
_cell.length_a   1.000
_cell.length_b   1.000
_cell.length_c   1.000
_cell.angle_alpha   90.00
_cell.angle_beta   90.00
_cell.angle_gamma   90.00
#
_symmetry.space_group_name_H-M   'P 1'
#
loop_
_entity.id
_entity.type
_entity.pdbx_description
1 polymer ?
#
loop_
_entity_poly.entity_id
_entity_poly.type
_entity_poly.pdbx_seq_one_letter_code
_entity_poly.pdbx_strand_id
1 'polypeptide(L)'
;MLESTLALVDGYGMTVDEMLDVLATVQAFVQGYVLGEISEQAASRVTKLTKSEVQQQGEAGIRRIVTSGRYPLFVRVVLESEDNPDPDAAFERRLGLVLDGLAPAFR
;
A
#
# COMPACT_ATOMS: atom_id res chain seq x y z
N MET A 1 -10.68 -22.37 10.18
CA MET A 1 -10.14 -21.21 9.46
C MET A 1 -8.65 -21.03 9.66
N LEU A 2 -8.15 -20.96 10.88
CA LEU A 2 -6.70 -20.87 11.15
C LEU A 2 -5.97 -22.12 10.64
N GLU A 3 -6.52 -23.28 10.85
CA GLU A 3 -5.94 -24.56 10.41
C GLU A 3 -5.69 -24.59 8.90
N SER A 4 -6.69 -24.20 8.10
CA SER A 4 -6.55 -24.19 6.64
C SER A 4 -5.56 -23.12 6.17
N THR A 5 -5.46 -22.00 6.88
CA THR A 5 -4.48 -20.94 6.57
C THR A 5 -3.06 -21.42 6.87
N LEU A 6 -2.85 -22.07 8.02
CA LEU A 6 -1.55 -22.63 8.38
C LEU A 6 -1.10 -23.71 7.38
N ALA A 7 -2.05 -24.50 6.87
CA ALA A 7 -1.75 -25.54 5.89
C ALA A 7 -1.13 -24.98 4.60
N LEU A 8 -1.42 -23.72 4.24
CA LEU A 8 -0.87 -23.08 3.06
C LEU A 8 0.64 -22.85 3.15
N VAL A 9 1.15 -22.68 4.36
CA VAL A 9 2.58 -22.39 4.59
C VAL A 9 3.33 -23.55 5.24
N ASP A 10 2.63 -24.65 5.51
CA ASP A 10 3.25 -25.86 6.06
C ASP A 10 4.04 -26.59 4.99
N GLY A 11 5.07 -27.30 5.40
CA GLY A 11 5.86 -28.14 4.50
C GLY A 11 7.04 -27.46 3.81
N TYR A 12 7.33 -26.20 4.17
CA TYR A 12 8.44 -25.43 3.58
C TYR A 12 9.66 -25.35 4.48
N GLY A 13 9.73 -26.17 5.53
CA GLY A 13 10.87 -26.17 6.44
C GLY A 13 10.92 -25.03 7.42
N MET A 14 9.83 -24.28 7.57
CA MET A 14 9.73 -23.19 8.53
C MET A 14 9.33 -23.68 9.91
N THR A 15 9.79 -22.99 10.94
CA THR A 15 9.26 -23.18 12.30
C THR A 15 7.83 -22.65 12.38
N VAL A 16 7.11 -23.04 13.43
CA VAL A 16 5.74 -22.54 13.65
C VAL A 16 5.75 -21.00 13.77
N ASP A 17 6.74 -20.44 14.46
CA ASP A 17 6.85 -18.99 14.60
C ASP A 17 7.10 -18.30 13.25
N GLU A 18 7.94 -18.87 12.42
CA GLU A 18 8.18 -18.35 11.07
C GLU A 18 6.91 -18.41 10.21
N MET A 19 6.14 -19.49 10.33
CA MET A 19 4.85 -19.60 9.62
C MET A 19 3.89 -18.50 10.05
N LEU A 20 3.81 -18.22 11.34
CA LEU A 20 2.96 -17.14 11.87
C LEU A 20 3.43 -15.78 11.39
N ASP A 21 4.74 -15.56 11.33
CA ASP A 21 5.30 -14.29 10.83
C ASP A 21 4.97 -14.06 9.36
N VAL A 22 5.08 -15.08 8.54
CA VAL A 22 4.73 -15.00 7.11
C VAL A 22 3.25 -14.63 6.94
N LEU A 23 2.38 -15.35 7.64
CA LEU A 23 0.94 -15.10 7.56
C LEU A 23 0.57 -13.70 8.06
N ALA A 24 1.16 -13.27 9.18
CA ALA A 24 0.90 -11.96 9.76
C ALA A 24 1.36 -10.84 8.81
N THR A 25 2.49 -11.02 8.15
CA THR A 25 3.04 -10.02 7.22
C THR A 25 2.12 -9.83 6.02
N VAL A 26 1.68 -10.93 5.39
CA VAL A 26 0.78 -10.86 4.24
C VAL A 26 -0.55 -10.25 4.66
N GLN A 27 -1.09 -10.67 5.81
CA GLN A 27 -2.36 -10.18 6.32
C GLN A 27 -2.29 -8.68 6.60
N ALA A 28 -1.21 -8.21 7.22
CA ALA A 28 -1.01 -6.79 7.51
C ALA A 28 -0.96 -5.95 6.22
N PHE A 29 -0.31 -6.45 5.18
CA PHE A 29 -0.27 -5.77 3.88
C PHE A 29 -1.67 -5.64 3.28
N VAL A 30 -2.42 -6.74 3.22
CA VAL A 30 -3.76 -6.75 2.63
C VAL A 30 -4.71 -5.85 3.42
N GLN A 31 -4.70 -5.95 4.75
CA GLN A 31 -5.55 -5.13 5.60
C GLN A 31 -5.23 -3.65 5.47
N GLY A 32 -3.95 -3.29 5.45
CA GLY A 32 -3.53 -1.90 5.29
C GLY A 32 -3.96 -1.34 3.94
N TYR A 33 -3.85 -2.12 2.89
CA TYR A 33 -4.28 -1.72 1.55
C TYR A 33 -5.79 -1.46 1.50
N VAL A 34 -6.58 -2.41 2.03
CA VAL A 34 -8.05 -2.30 2.04
C VAL A 34 -8.51 -1.12 2.89
N LEU A 35 -7.90 -0.92 4.07
CA LEU A 35 -8.22 0.22 4.93
C LEU A 35 -7.90 1.54 4.26
N GLY A 36 -6.83 1.62 3.50
CA GLY A 36 -6.47 2.79 2.72
C GLY A 36 -7.54 3.14 1.69
N GLU A 37 -8.03 2.15 0.95
CA GLU A 37 -9.10 2.36 -0.03
C GLU A 37 -10.40 2.82 0.64
N ILE A 38 -10.78 2.17 1.75
CA ILE A 38 -11.99 2.53 2.49
C ILE A 38 -11.89 3.97 3.01
N SER A 39 -10.75 4.36 3.55
CA SER A 39 -10.52 5.71 4.06
C SER A 39 -10.64 6.76 2.96
N GLU A 40 -10.09 6.47 1.80
CA GLU A 40 -10.15 7.35 0.64
C GLU A 40 -11.60 7.54 0.18
N GLN A 41 -12.37 6.47 0.08
CA GLN A 41 -13.78 6.52 -0.29
C GLN A 41 -14.61 7.28 0.75
N ALA A 42 -14.35 7.04 2.04
CA ALA A 42 -15.05 7.71 3.12
C ALA A 42 -14.78 9.22 3.12
N ALA A 43 -13.54 9.63 2.91
CA ALA A 43 -13.16 11.03 2.81
C ALA A 43 -13.87 11.71 1.65
N SER A 44 -13.94 11.06 0.51
CA SER A 44 -14.64 11.55 -0.67
C SER A 44 -16.14 11.76 -0.42
N ARG A 45 -16.78 10.85 0.33
CA ARG A 45 -18.20 10.95 0.69
C ARG A 45 -18.47 12.09 1.67
N VAL A 46 -17.62 12.25 2.68
CA VAL A 46 -17.78 13.25 3.73
C VAL A 46 -17.61 14.67 3.16
N THR A 47 -16.65 14.88 2.30
CA THR A 47 -16.38 16.18 1.71
C THR A 47 -17.41 16.59 0.66
N LYS A 48 -18.15 15.64 0.11
CA LYS A 48 -19.11 15.84 -0.99
C LYS A 48 -18.49 16.52 -2.20
N LEU A 49 -17.18 16.41 -2.34
CA LEU A 49 -16.44 16.96 -3.47
C LEU A 49 -16.34 15.92 -4.57
N THR A 50 -16.35 16.37 -5.82
CA THR A 50 -16.04 15.50 -6.94
C THR A 50 -14.56 15.12 -6.86
N LYS A 51 -14.21 14.04 -7.55
CA LYS A 51 -12.81 13.59 -7.64
C LYS A 51 -11.92 14.71 -8.20
N SER A 52 -12.42 15.45 -9.19
CA SER A 52 -11.71 16.57 -9.79
C SER A 52 -11.49 17.72 -8.79
N GLU A 53 -12.51 18.03 -7.98
CA GLU A 53 -12.41 19.09 -6.97
C GLU A 53 -11.41 18.76 -5.88
N VAL A 54 -11.41 17.49 -5.42
CA VAL A 54 -10.43 17.01 -4.42
C VAL A 54 -9.02 17.13 -4.99
N GLN A 55 -8.83 16.76 -6.24
CA GLN A 55 -7.53 16.84 -6.89
C GLN A 55 -7.06 18.29 -7.01
N GLN A 56 -7.93 19.22 -7.38
CA GLN A 56 -7.59 20.65 -7.48
C GLN A 56 -7.16 21.23 -6.13
N GLN A 57 -7.86 20.89 -5.06
CA GLN A 57 -7.49 21.35 -3.72
C GLN A 57 -6.13 20.78 -3.29
N GLY A 58 -5.88 19.50 -3.60
CA GLY A 58 -4.61 18.87 -3.34
C GLY A 58 -3.47 19.54 -4.09
N GLU A 59 -3.66 19.91 -5.35
CA GLU A 59 -2.67 20.59 -6.16
C GLU A 59 -2.24 21.94 -5.58
N ALA A 60 -3.19 22.72 -5.07
CA ALA A 60 -2.87 24.01 -4.45
C ALA A 60 -2.00 23.85 -3.20
N GLY A 61 -2.27 22.84 -2.38
CA GLY A 61 -1.45 22.51 -1.22
C GLY A 61 -0.06 22.03 -1.63
N ILE A 62 0.03 21.19 -2.65
CA ILE A 62 1.28 20.67 -3.19
C ILE A 62 2.15 21.82 -3.72
N ARG A 63 1.58 22.76 -4.45
CA ARG A 63 2.31 23.92 -4.95
C ARG A 63 2.99 24.71 -3.83
N ARG A 64 2.28 24.92 -2.73
CA ARG A 64 2.84 25.64 -1.57
C ARG A 64 4.03 24.91 -0.98
N ILE A 65 3.96 23.59 -0.88
CA ILE A 65 5.04 22.75 -0.36
C ILE A 65 6.24 22.80 -1.32
N VAL A 66 6.00 22.67 -2.61
CA VAL A 66 7.05 22.71 -3.64
C VAL A 66 7.79 24.03 -3.63
N THR A 67 7.08 25.17 -3.52
CA THR A 67 7.68 26.49 -3.53
C THR A 67 8.37 26.86 -2.22
N SER A 68 8.08 26.16 -1.12
CA SER A 68 8.70 26.44 0.18
C SER A 68 10.19 26.12 0.25
N GLY A 69 10.67 25.19 -0.57
CA GLY A 69 12.06 24.73 -0.56
C GLY A 69 12.44 23.86 0.64
N ARG A 70 11.48 23.53 1.50
CA ARG A 70 11.73 22.77 2.74
C ARG A 70 11.75 21.25 2.55
N TYR A 71 11.15 20.74 1.45
CA TYR A 71 10.89 19.31 1.26
C TYR A 71 11.42 18.85 -0.10
N PRO A 72 12.76 18.79 -0.28
CA PRO A 72 13.33 18.44 -1.59
C PRO A 72 12.97 17.05 -2.07
N LEU A 73 12.86 16.07 -1.16
CA LEU A 73 12.49 14.71 -1.55
C LEU A 73 11.02 14.62 -1.96
N PHE A 74 10.15 15.34 -1.28
CA PHE A 74 8.74 15.42 -1.66
C PHE A 74 8.58 16.06 -3.04
N VAL A 75 9.36 17.12 -3.32
CA VAL A 75 9.37 17.74 -4.64
C VAL A 75 9.76 16.74 -5.72
N ARG A 76 10.77 15.91 -5.47
CA ARG A 76 11.16 14.85 -6.40
C ARG A 76 10.01 13.88 -6.66
N VAL A 77 9.29 13.50 -5.61
CA VAL A 77 8.11 12.63 -5.77
C VAL A 77 7.08 13.26 -6.69
N VAL A 78 6.77 14.55 -6.48
CA VAL A 78 5.78 15.26 -7.28
C VAL A 78 6.21 15.37 -8.75
N LEU A 79 7.49 15.65 -9.00
CA LEU A 79 7.99 15.88 -10.36
C LEU A 79 8.31 14.59 -11.12
N GLU A 80 8.78 13.57 -10.42
CA GLU A 80 9.33 12.37 -11.06
C GLU A 80 8.40 11.15 -10.98
N SER A 81 7.42 11.13 -10.04
CA SER A 81 6.52 9.99 -9.96
C SER A 81 5.60 9.94 -11.17
N GLU A 82 5.43 8.74 -11.69
CA GLU A 82 4.50 8.52 -12.80
C GLU A 82 3.08 8.38 -12.25
N ASP A 83 2.15 9.01 -12.95
CA ASP A 83 0.73 8.85 -12.65
C ASP A 83 0.33 7.43 -13.00
N ASN A 84 -0.22 6.71 -12.04
CA ASN A 84 -0.61 5.32 -12.25
C ASN A 84 -2.11 5.16 -12.01
N PRO A 85 -2.90 5.22 -13.09
CA PRO A 85 -4.36 5.14 -12.97
C PRO A 85 -4.88 3.73 -12.70
N ASP A 86 -4.03 2.69 -12.77
CA ASP A 86 -4.45 1.31 -12.55
C ASP A 86 -4.11 0.85 -11.12
N PRO A 87 -5.10 0.86 -10.21
CA PRO A 87 -4.88 0.43 -8.82
C PRO A 87 -4.56 -1.07 -8.70
N ASP A 88 -5.06 -1.91 -9.60
CA ASP A 88 -4.79 -3.34 -9.57
C ASP A 88 -3.33 -3.63 -9.89
N ALA A 89 -2.77 -2.96 -10.89
CA ALA A 89 -1.36 -3.09 -11.23
C ALA A 89 -0.47 -2.60 -10.07
N ALA A 90 -0.85 -1.52 -9.40
CA ALA A 90 -0.13 -1.03 -8.22
C ALA A 90 -0.17 -2.03 -7.08
N PHE A 91 -1.32 -2.63 -6.82
CA PHE A 91 -1.47 -3.66 -5.80
C PHE A 91 -0.56 -4.85 -6.09
N GLU A 92 -0.55 -5.33 -7.33
CA GLU A 92 0.28 -6.48 -7.72
C GLU A 92 1.77 -6.19 -7.58
N ARG A 93 2.23 -4.99 -7.97
CA ARG A 93 3.64 -4.61 -7.79
C ARG A 93 4.04 -4.61 -6.32
N ARG A 94 3.20 -4.02 -5.48
CA ARG A 94 3.48 -3.91 -4.03
C ARG A 94 3.39 -5.27 -3.34
N LEU A 95 2.43 -6.10 -3.73
CA LEU A 95 2.34 -7.47 -3.25
C LEU A 95 3.61 -8.25 -3.64
N GLY A 96 4.10 -8.05 -4.86
CA GLY A 96 5.35 -8.66 -5.33
C GLY A 96 6.53 -8.31 -4.44
N LEU A 97 6.64 -7.06 -3.97
CA LEU A 97 7.68 -6.64 -3.04
C LEU A 97 7.59 -7.40 -1.71
N VAL A 98 6.38 -7.58 -1.20
CA VAL A 98 6.15 -8.34 0.04
C VAL A 98 6.53 -9.81 -0.15
N LEU A 99 6.08 -10.43 -1.23
CA LEU A 99 6.35 -11.83 -1.51
C LEU A 99 7.86 -12.08 -1.74
N ASP A 100 8.53 -11.18 -2.45
CA ASP A 100 9.97 -11.26 -2.66
C ASP A 100 10.74 -11.15 -1.34
N GLY A 101 10.27 -10.30 -0.43
CA GLY A 101 10.86 -10.17 0.91
C GLY A 101 10.65 -11.40 1.77
N LEU A 102 9.57 -12.14 1.55
CA LEU A 102 9.25 -13.36 2.29
C LEU A 102 9.90 -14.60 1.69
N ALA A 103 10.33 -14.57 0.43
CA ALA A 103 10.86 -15.73 -0.28
C ALA A 103 11.99 -16.45 0.50
N PRO A 104 12.93 -15.75 1.16
CA PRO A 104 13.98 -16.42 1.92
C PRO A 104 13.48 -17.31 3.07
N ALA A 105 12.24 -17.09 3.57
CA ALA A 105 11.67 -17.94 4.61
C ALA A 105 11.23 -19.31 4.09
N PHE A 106 10.96 -19.43 2.80
CA PHE A 106 10.54 -20.66 2.17
C PHE A 106 11.78 -21.45 1.73
N ARG A 107 11.97 -22.61 2.32
CA ARG A 107 13.16 -23.44 2.12
C ARG A 107 12.85 -24.69 1.30
#